data_467811e280b5891dbca3ca71ca0038d6
#
_entry.id   467811e280b5891dbca3ca71ca0038d6
#
_cell.length_a   1.000
_cell.length_b   1.000
_cell.length_c   1.000
_cell.angle_alpha   90.00
_cell.angle_beta   90.00
_cell.angle_gamma   90.00
#
_symmetry.space_group_name_H-M   'P 1'
#
loop_
_entity.id
_entity.type
_entity.pdbx_description
1 polymer ?
#
loop_
_entity_poly.entity_id
_entity_poly.type
_entity_poly.pdbx_seq_one_letter_code
_entity_poly.pdbx_strand_id
1 'polypeptide(L)'
;MNSLLKVGHSMLREHDKSEDPFMIVAGGSSQGASALSDLGCEREFNEDRCGLVQSSNNKTWIVCDGMGGVAGGEVAAQLAIDSMKRYLERDSQEEASADILVQAMREANRVVVLRRQNQAFSAMGTTMVAAFFNRDEVVIGHVGDSRAYLIRDGAVQQITVDHTYVQSLVERGEIQAEEALTHPEAHVLTRCIGADPSLEVDTQRFWLWPNEHADEGDILLLCTDGLYSLVPDVEIGQVASTMSPQEACEKLIDLARARGGYDNITVAIVPLVGQLKQSPHPNGGDLRERAKSAPVRRSGVKLGFAKQLLLLAVMSGIAALVTVIGFLAMKFFR
;
A
#
# COMPACT_ATOMS: atom_id res chain seq x y z
N MET A 1 23.38 -1.53 28.54
CA MET A 1 24.06 -2.56 27.73
C MET A 1 23.38 -2.55 26.38
N ASN A 2 24.04 -1.96 25.36
CA ASN A 2 23.49 -1.75 24.03
C ASN A 2 23.46 -3.06 23.23
N SER A 3 22.28 -3.58 22.92
CA SER A 3 22.14 -4.62 21.91
C SER A 3 22.17 -3.95 20.53
N LEU A 4 23.26 -4.16 19.82
CA LEU A 4 23.48 -3.71 18.44
C LEU A 4 22.45 -4.40 17.50
N LEU A 5 21.50 -3.61 17.02
CA LEU A 5 20.72 -3.93 15.82
C LEU A 5 21.69 -3.94 14.62
N LYS A 6 21.96 -5.11 14.03
CA LYS A 6 22.61 -5.18 12.74
C LYS A 6 21.62 -4.75 11.68
N VAL A 7 21.61 -3.46 11.39
CA VAL A 7 21.05 -2.95 10.14
C VAL A 7 22.14 -3.13 9.09
N GLY A 8 21.97 -4.13 8.22
CA GLY A 8 22.86 -4.31 7.06
C GLY A 8 22.68 -3.13 6.11
N HIS A 9 23.61 -2.18 6.12
CA HIS A 9 23.74 -1.20 5.05
C HIS A 9 24.41 -1.92 3.87
N SER A 10 23.64 -2.21 2.84
CA SER A 10 24.20 -2.50 1.52
C SER A 10 24.65 -1.19 0.90
N MET A 11 25.97 -0.95 0.93
CA MET A 11 26.60 0.01 0.02
C MET A 11 26.55 -0.56 -1.40
N LEU A 12 26.28 0.31 -2.37
CA LEU A 12 26.33 0.05 -3.80
C LEU A 12 27.53 -0.84 -4.15
N ARG A 13 27.27 -2.09 -4.47
CA ARG A 13 28.23 -3.03 -5.05
C ARG A 13 27.71 -3.52 -6.39
N GLU A 14 28.63 -3.73 -7.31
CA GLU A 14 28.41 -4.28 -8.64
C GLU A 14 27.61 -5.59 -8.60
N HIS A 15 26.74 -5.76 -9.59
CA HIS A 15 25.79 -6.85 -9.78
C HIS A 15 26.35 -8.24 -9.48
N ASP A 16 26.00 -8.79 -8.35
CA ASP A 16 25.99 -10.23 -8.12
C ASP A 16 24.53 -10.70 -8.08
N LYS A 17 24.15 -11.63 -8.97
CA LYS A 17 22.77 -12.14 -9.12
C LYS A 17 22.31 -13.05 -7.98
N SER A 18 22.99 -13.04 -6.84
CA SER A 18 22.69 -13.78 -5.64
C SER A 18 22.51 -12.82 -4.44
N GLU A 19 21.66 -11.79 -4.56
CA GLU A 19 21.33 -11.02 -3.37
C GLU A 19 20.45 -11.88 -2.47
N ASP A 20 20.96 -12.18 -1.27
CA ASP A 20 20.19 -12.79 -0.19
C ASP A 20 18.95 -11.93 0.11
N PRO A 21 17.79 -12.53 0.37
CA PRO A 21 16.59 -11.80 0.70
C PRO A 21 16.83 -10.84 1.85
N PHE A 22 16.34 -9.59 1.73
CA PHE A 22 16.48 -8.58 2.77
C PHE A 22 15.55 -8.93 3.94
N MET A 23 16.12 -9.27 5.08
CA MET A 23 15.39 -9.71 6.27
C MET A 23 15.54 -8.73 7.43
N ILE A 24 14.42 -8.38 8.07
CA ILE A 24 14.39 -7.68 9.35
C ILE A 24 13.80 -8.61 10.40
N VAL A 25 14.58 -8.88 11.46
CA VAL A 25 14.11 -9.62 12.64
C VAL A 25 14.11 -8.68 13.83
N ALA A 26 12.98 -8.51 14.48
CA ALA A 26 12.85 -7.71 15.70
C ALA A 26 12.38 -8.57 16.86
N GLY A 27 13.22 -8.68 17.86
CA GLY A 27 12.96 -9.45 19.09
C GLY A 27 13.75 -10.75 19.15
N GLY A 28 14.36 -11.01 20.31
CA GLY A 28 15.23 -12.15 20.58
C GLY A 28 14.52 -13.41 21.08
N SER A 29 13.22 -13.59 20.84
CA SER A 29 12.44 -14.77 21.24
C SER A 29 11.75 -15.43 20.05
N SER A 30 11.37 -16.68 20.19
CA SER A 30 10.60 -17.45 19.19
C SER A 30 9.27 -16.82 18.78
N GLN A 31 8.83 -15.76 19.44
CA GLN A 31 7.64 -14.94 19.15
C GLN A 31 7.99 -13.54 18.61
N GLY A 32 9.25 -13.30 18.24
CA GLY A 32 9.69 -12.03 17.66
C GLY A 32 9.07 -11.77 16.29
N ALA A 33 8.69 -10.51 16.00
CA ALA A 33 8.20 -10.14 14.69
C ALA A 33 9.31 -10.24 13.63
N SER A 34 8.94 -10.56 12.40
CA SER A 34 9.87 -10.69 11.26
C SER A 34 9.31 -10.04 10.01
N ALA A 35 10.17 -9.51 9.16
CA ALA A 35 9.83 -9.09 7.81
C ALA A 35 10.90 -9.57 6.83
N LEU A 36 10.47 -9.96 5.65
CA LEU A 36 11.32 -10.48 4.59
C LEU A 36 10.86 -9.92 3.24
N SER A 37 11.83 -9.55 2.41
CA SER A 37 11.60 -9.10 1.04
C SER A 37 12.47 -9.90 0.09
N ASP A 38 11.87 -10.44 -0.97
CA ASP A 38 12.51 -11.28 -1.99
C ASP A 38 12.28 -10.69 -3.38
N LEU A 39 13.25 -10.85 -4.25
CA LEU A 39 13.22 -10.38 -5.64
C LEU A 39 12.10 -11.03 -6.47
N GLY A 40 11.66 -12.23 -6.10
CA GLY A 40 10.83 -13.08 -6.94
C GLY A 40 11.64 -13.83 -7.99
N CYS A 41 10.95 -14.31 -9.05
CA CYS A 41 11.56 -15.14 -10.07
C CYS A 41 11.78 -14.44 -11.42
N GLU A 42 11.06 -13.36 -11.70
CA GLU A 42 11.02 -12.70 -13.01
C GLU A 42 11.63 -11.29 -13.02
N ARG A 43 11.61 -10.58 -11.88
CA ARG A 43 12.12 -9.22 -11.78
C ARG A 43 13.65 -9.18 -11.77
N GLU A 44 14.25 -8.13 -12.34
CA GLU A 44 15.69 -7.90 -12.31
C GLU A 44 16.10 -7.10 -11.05
N PHE A 45 15.21 -6.31 -10.50
CA PHE A 45 15.43 -5.47 -9.32
C PHE A 45 14.33 -5.69 -8.29
N ASN A 46 14.70 -5.63 -7.03
CA ASN A 46 13.73 -5.58 -5.96
C ASN A 46 13.40 -4.12 -5.65
N GLU A 47 12.22 -3.68 -6.06
CA GLU A 47 11.70 -2.34 -5.82
C GLU A 47 10.88 -2.25 -4.52
N ASP A 48 10.55 -3.39 -3.92
CA ASP A 48 9.92 -3.47 -2.60
C ASP A 48 10.88 -3.09 -1.49
N ARG A 49 10.34 -2.50 -0.42
CA ARG A 49 11.08 -2.26 0.84
C ARG A 49 10.20 -2.54 2.03
N CYS A 50 10.82 -3.08 3.08
CA CYS A 50 10.20 -3.12 4.40
C CYS A 50 11.09 -2.40 5.43
N GLY A 51 10.47 -1.92 6.49
CA GLY A 51 11.18 -1.17 7.51
C GLY A 51 10.56 -1.32 8.90
N LEU A 52 11.41 -1.21 9.91
CA LEU A 52 11.02 -1.07 11.30
C LEU A 52 11.59 0.23 11.85
N VAL A 53 10.70 1.11 12.28
CA VAL A 53 11.06 2.31 13.03
C VAL A 53 10.72 2.08 14.49
N GLN A 54 11.67 2.33 15.37
CA GLN A 54 11.48 2.18 16.81
C GLN A 54 12.01 3.40 17.54
N SER A 55 11.14 4.06 18.30
CA SER A 55 11.49 5.13 19.22
C SER A 55 11.31 4.67 20.66
N SER A 56 11.48 5.59 21.63
CA SER A 56 11.29 5.27 23.07
C SER A 56 9.88 4.80 23.40
N ASN A 57 8.84 5.28 22.67
CA ASN A 57 7.44 5.11 23.02
C ASN A 57 6.60 4.46 21.92
N ASN A 58 7.12 4.33 20.71
CA ASN A 58 6.39 3.79 19.60
C ASN A 58 7.23 2.86 18.72
N LYS A 59 6.55 2.04 17.95
CA LYS A 59 7.12 1.10 17.00
C LYS A 59 6.26 1.11 15.74
N THR A 60 6.89 1.16 14.56
CA THR A 60 6.17 1.18 13.29
C THR A 60 6.78 0.17 12.34
N TRP A 61 5.98 -0.78 11.89
CA TRP A 61 6.29 -1.65 10.78
C TRP A 61 5.78 -1.03 9.49
N ILE A 62 6.58 -1.09 8.42
CA ILE A 62 6.28 -0.46 7.14
C ILE A 62 6.61 -1.43 6.03
N VAL A 63 5.70 -1.55 5.05
CA VAL A 63 5.92 -2.26 3.78
C VAL A 63 5.56 -1.31 2.65
N CYS A 64 6.40 -1.26 1.62
CA CYS A 64 6.29 -0.41 0.46
C CYS A 64 6.58 -1.22 -0.80
N ASP A 65 5.74 -1.06 -1.81
CA ASP A 65 5.91 -1.57 -3.16
C ASP A 65 6.27 -0.40 -4.07
N GLY A 66 7.49 -0.42 -4.59
CA GLY A 66 8.03 0.66 -5.40
C GLY A 66 7.72 0.50 -6.88
N MET A 67 7.37 1.60 -7.56
CA MET A 67 7.07 1.61 -8.98
C MET A 67 7.78 2.77 -9.69
N GLY A 68 8.08 2.61 -10.99
CA GLY A 68 8.55 3.77 -11.77
C GLY A 68 9.75 3.57 -12.68
N GLY A 69 9.91 2.40 -13.28
CA GLY A 69 10.96 2.10 -14.25
C GLY A 69 12.33 1.91 -13.62
N VAL A 70 13.39 1.83 -14.42
CA VAL A 70 14.74 1.42 -14.00
C VAL A 70 15.18 2.13 -12.71
N ALA A 71 15.19 1.41 -11.58
CA ALA A 71 15.57 1.85 -10.23
C ALA A 71 14.72 2.99 -9.61
N GLY A 72 13.62 3.40 -10.24
CA GLY A 72 12.78 4.49 -9.71
C GLY A 72 11.95 4.04 -8.50
N GLY A 73 11.36 2.86 -8.55
CA GLY A 73 10.54 2.30 -7.49
C GLY A 73 11.34 2.04 -6.22
N GLU A 74 12.51 1.40 -6.33
CA GLU A 74 13.43 1.19 -5.21
C GLU A 74 13.75 2.50 -4.48
N VAL A 75 14.09 3.55 -5.25
CA VAL A 75 14.39 4.87 -4.68
C VAL A 75 13.18 5.49 -4.01
N ALA A 76 11.98 5.34 -4.59
CA ALA A 76 10.75 5.87 -4.00
C ALA A 76 10.41 5.18 -2.68
N ALA A 77 10.43 3.85 -2.65
CA ALA A 77 10.15 3.03 -1.47
C ALA A 77 11.16 3.32 -0.35
N GLN A 78 12.46 3.38 -0.66
CA GLN A 78 13.51 3.70 0.31
C GLN A 78 13.37 5.12 0.87
N LEU A 79 13.15 6.12 0.00
CA LEU A 79 12.93 7.51 0.44
C LEU A 79 11.70 7.65 1.34
N ALA A 80 10.63 6.91 1.03
CA ALA A 80 9.42 6.92 1.84
C ALA A 80 9.69 6.38 3.25
N ILE A 81 10.35 5.22 3.38
CA ILE A 81 10.72 4.64 4.68
C ILE A 81 11.67 5.56 5.46
N ASP A 82 12.70 6.08 4.82
CA ASP A 82 13.67 6.98 5.47
C ASP A 82 13.02 8.29 5.95
N SER A 83 12.01 8.77 5.25
CA SER A 83 11.26 9.97 5.63
C SER A 83 10.33 9.69 6.81
N MET A 84 9.63 8.55 6.80
CA MET A 84 8.85 8.04 7.92
C MET A 84 9.71 7.93 9.18
N LYS A 85 10.89 7.30 9.05
CA LYS A 85 11.84 7.15 10.16
C LYS A 85 12.23 8.49 10.75
N ARG A 86 12.69 9.42 9.93
CA ARG A 86 13.09 10.77 10.39
C ARG A 86 11.95 11.54 11.05
N TYR A 87 10.71 11.36 10.59
CA TYR A 87 9.55 12.02 11.18
C TYR A 87 9.20 11.41 12.53
N LEU A 88 9.11 10.08 12.63
CA LEU A 88 8.70 9.35 13.82
C LEU A 88 9.75 9.36 14.94
N GLU A 89 11.03 9.59 14.62
CA GLU A 89 12.10 9.77 15.60
C GLU A 89 12.07 11.16 16.26
N ARG A 90 11.35 12.15 15.68
CA ARG A 90 11.11 13.44 16.31
C ARG A 90 10.01 13.25 17.35
N ASP A 91 10.40 13.23 18.61
CA ASP A 91 9.50 13.00 19.75
C ASP A 91 8.42 14.10 19.83
N SER A 92 7.21 13.84 19.36
CA SER A 92 6.04 14.70 19.50
C SER A 92 5.00 13.98 20.36
N GLN A 93 5.01 14.22 21.67
CA GLN A 93 4.18 13.49 22.64
C GLN A 93 2.72 13.99 22.73
N GLU A 94 2.35 15.04 22.03
CA GLU A 94 1.05 15.73 22.21
C GLU A 94 -0.01 15.37 21.14
N GLU A 95 0.37 14.71 20.05
CA GLU A 95 -0.54 14.40 18.95
C GLU A 95 -1.18 13.03 19.09
N ALA A 96 -2.39 12.88 18.56
CA ALA A 96 -3.04 11.56 18.46
C ALA A 96 -2.28 10.64 17.51
N SER A 97 -2.18 9.34 17.84
CA SER A 97 -1.39 8.35 17.09
C SER A 97 -1.70 8.30 15.60
N ALA A 98 -2.99 8.46 15.21
CA ALA A 98 -3.38 8.48 13.81
C ALA A 98 -2.88 9.75 13.09
N ASP A 99 -2.88 10.90 13.76
CA ASP A 99 -2.40 12.15 13.17
C ASP A 99 -0.88 12.09 12.97
N ILE A 100 -0.15 11.52 13.92
CA ILE A 100 1.30 11.28 13.80
C ILE A 100 1.60 10.43 12.57
N LEU A 101 0.90 9.28 12.41
CA LEU A 101 1.10 8.40 11.28
C LEU A 101 0.76 9.07 9.95
N VAL A 102 -0.38 9.76 9.88
CA VAL A 102 -0.81 10.49 8.67
C VAL A 102 0.22 11.56 8.29
N GLN A 103 0.71 12.35 9.24
CA GLN A 103 1.71 13.38 8.97
C GLN A 103 3.05 12.78 8.54
N ALA A 104 3.46 11.67 9.13
CA ALA A 104 4.67 10.94 8.72
C ALA A 104 4.56 10.45 7.27
N MET A 105 3.41 9.88 6.88
CA MET A 105 3.16 9.42 5.51
C MET A 105 3.06 10.60 4.52
N ARG A 106 2.48 11.73 4.92
CA ARG A 106 2.46 12.96 4.11
C ARG A 106 3.85 13.55 3.91
N GLU A 107 4.70 13.49 4.93
CA GLU A 107 6.10 13.91 4.80
C GLU A 107 6.87 12.99 3.84
N ALA A 108 6.65 11.68 3.90
CA ALA A 108 7.19 10.72 2.94
C ALA A 108 6.75 11.08 1.51
N ASN A 109 5.45 11.33 1.31
CA ASN A 109 4.91 11.77 0.02
C ASN A 109 5.59 13.06 -0.48
N ARG A 110 5.70 14.07 0.38
CA ARG A 110 6.34 15.35 0.04
C ARG A 110 7.78 15.14 -0.48
N VAL A 111 8.55 14.28 0.17
CA VAL A 111 9.94 14.00 -0.21
C VAL A 111 10.00 13.27 -1.56
N VAL A 112 9.13 12.29 -1.79
CA VAL A 112 9.07 11.56 -3.07
C VAL A 112 8.62 12.49 -4.19
N VAL A 113 7.57 13.32 -4.00
CA VAL A 113 7.12 14.34 -4.97
C VAL A 113 8.25 15.30 -5.33
N LEU A 114 9.03 15.78 -4.37
CA LEU A 114 10.18 16.64 -4.63
C LEU A 114 11.25 15.93 -5.46
N ARG A 115 11.52 14.67 -5.19
CA ARG A 115 12.51 13.88 -5.93
C ARG A 115 12.11 13.67 -7.39
N ARG A 116 10.81 13.52 -7.68
CA ARG A 116 10.26 13.40 -9.04
C ARG A 116 10.48 14.62 -9.93
N GLN A 117 10.82 15.78 -9.36
CA GLN A 117 11.19 16.96 -10.16
C GLN A 117 12.48 16.71 -10.96
N ASN A 118 13.29 15.75 -10.55
CA ASN A 118 14.41 15.28 -11.39
C ASN A 118 13.84 14.36 -12.48
N GLN A 119 14.13 14.70 -13.75
CA GLN A 119 13.61 13.98 -14.93
C GLN A 119 13.89 12.47 -14.89
N ALA A 120 15.03 12.04 -14.34
CA ALA A 120 15.39 10.62 -14.19
C ALA A 120 14.44 9.85 -13.27
N PHE A 121 13.70 10.53 -12.39
CA PHE A 121 12.80 9.96 -11.40
C PHE A 121 11.35 10.41 -11.55
N SER A 122 11.01 11.00 -12.70
CA SER A 122 9.67 11.61 -12.91
C SER A 122 8.50 10.64 -12.79
N ALA A 123 8.73 9.36 -13.05
CA ALA A 123 7.71 8.32 -12.99
C ALA A 123 7.69 7.52 -11.66
N MET A 124 8.65 7.77 -10.74
CA MET A 124 8.73 6.98 -9.51
C MET A 124 7.57 7.24 -8.56
N GLY A 125 7.16 6.22 -7.85
CA GLY A 125 6.18 6.25 -6.78
C GLY A 125 6.29 5.00 -5.92
N THR A 126 5.49 4.91 -4.88
CA THR A 126 5.43 3.70 -4.07
C THR A 126 4.08 3.59 -3.36
N THR A 127 3.64 2.38 -3.10
CA THR A 127 2.61 2.12 -2.11
C THR A 127 3.20 2.30 -0.71
N MET A 128 2.36 2.29 0.29
CA MET A 128 2.79 2.13 1.68
C MET A 128 1.65 1.55 2.51
N VAL A 129 1.95 0.53 3.29
CA VAL A 129 1.14 0.09 4.42
C VAL A 129 2.00 0.12 5.67
N ALA A 130 1.48 0.73 6.74
CA ALA A 130 2.22 0.91 7.98
C ALA A 130 1.34 0.57 9.19
N ALA A 131 1.95 -0.11 10.17
CA ALA A 131 1.34 -0.42 11.46
C ALA A 131 2.10 0.33 12.56
N PHE A 132 1.48 1.33 13.13
CA PHE A 132 2.01 2.19 14.18
C PHE A 132 1.48 1.75 15.54
N PHE A 133 2.38 1.37 16.41
CA PHE A 133 2.09 0.94 17.78
C PHE A 133 2.49 2.05 18.76
N ASN A 134 1.55 2.51 19.54
CA ASN A 134 1.78 3.47 20.62
C ASN A 134 1.05 2.99 21.87
N ARG A 135 1.79 2.42 22.83
CA ARG A 135 1.23 1.75 24.02
C ARG A 135 0.22 0.67 23.61
N ASP A 136 -1.06 0.87 23.98
CA ASP A 136 -2.16 -0.06 23.70
C ASP A 136 -2.93 0.29 22.41
N GLU A 137 -2.54 1.35 21.70
CA GLU A 137 -3.15 1.77 20.45
C GLU A 137 -2.34 1.24 19.26
N VAL A 138 -3.05 0.68 18.28
CA VAL A 138 -2.48 0.29 16.99
C VAL A 138 -3.22 1.03 15.89
N VAL A 139 -2.48 1.76 15.07
CA VAL A 139 -3.03 2.47 13.92
C VAL A 139 -2.44 1.86 12.65
N ILE A 140 -3.31 1.40 11.77
CA ILE A 140 -2.95 0.98 10.42
C ILE A 140 -3.19 2.17 9.50
N GLY A 141 -2.17 2.58 8.75
CA GLY A 141 -2.27 3.57 7.70
C GLY A 141 -1.84 2.99 6.37
N HIS A 142 -2.53 3.32 5.27
CA HIS A 142 -2.12 2.83 3.95
C HIS A 142 -2.45 3.78 2.81
N VAL A 143 -1.67 3.62 1.73
CA VAL A 143 -1.86 4.24 0.41
C VAL A 143 -1.37 3.26 -0.64
N GLY A 144 -2.20 2.92 -1.61
CA GLY A 144 -1.92 1.91 -2.62
C GLY A 144 -2.66 0.60 -2.34
N ASP A 145 -2.12 -0.49 -2.83
CA ASP A 145 -2.68 -1.84 -2.75
C ASP A 145 -1.83 -2.83 -1.94
N SER A 146 -0.73 -2.38 -1.32
CA SER A 146 -0.11 -3.15 -0.23
C SER A 146 -1.07 -3.29 0.93
N ARG A 147 -1.20 -4.50 1.48
CA ARG A 147 -2.28 -4.87 2.39
C ARG A 147 -1.82 -5.08 3.81
N ALA A 148 -2.73 -4.83 4.75
CA ALA A 148 -2.67 -5.30 6.13
C ALA A 148 -3.78 -6.31 6.40
N TYR A 149 -3.43 -7.41 7.05
CA TYR A 149 -4.34 -8.46 7.48
C TYR A 149 -4.28 -8.66 8.98
N LEU A 150 -5.44 -8.89 9.59
CA LEU A 150 -5.58 -9.41 10.94
C LEU A 150 -5.82 -10.91 10.87
N ILE A 151 -5.00 -11.69 11.55
CA ILE A 151 -5.12 -13.13 11.64
C ILE A 151 -5.45 -13.47 13.09
N ARG A 152 -6.60 -14.13 13.30
CA ARG A 152 -7.09 -14.59 14.60
C ARG A 152 -7.60 -16.00 14.46
N ASP A 153 -7.09 -16.92 15.26
CA ASP A 153 -7.49 -18.34 15.27
C ASP A 153 -7.42 -18.97 13.86
N GLY A 154 -6.43 -18.57 13.05
CA GLY A 154 -6.27 -19.00 11.66
C GLY A 154 -7.21 -18.33 10.65
N ALA A 155 -8.21 -17.58 11.11
CA ALA A 155 -9.07 -16.78 10.23
C ALA A 155 -8.37 -15.48 9.82
N VAL A 156 -8.44 -15.14 8.53
CA VAL A 156 -7.80 -13.95 7.94
C VAL A 156 -8.85 -12.89 7.63
N GLN A 157 -8.61 -11.67 8.07
CA GLN A 157 -9.41 -10.51 7.74
C GLN A 157 -8.51 -9.43 7.13
N GLN A 158 -8.75 -9.05 5.87
CA GLN A 158 -8.11 -7.87 5.29
C GLN A 158 -8.60 -6.62 6.01
N ILE A 159 -7.64 -5.81 6.51
CA ILE A 159 -7.92 -4.53 7.20
C ILE A 159 -8.01 -3.40 6.17
N THR A 160 -7.08 -3.34 5.24
CA THR A 160 -6.97 -2.28 4.23
C THR A 160 -7.97 -2.48 3.08
N VAL A 161 -8.31 -1.39 2.38
CA VAL A 161 -9.08 -1.44 1.14
C VAL A 161 -8.18 -0.91 0.03
N ASP A 162 -7.94 -1.72 -1.00
CA ASP A 162 -6.96 -1.40 -2.04
C ASP A 162 -7.32 -0.12 -2.81
N HIS A 163 -6.34 0.73 -3.05
CA HIS A 163 -6.51 1.92 -3.87
C HIS A 163 -6.22 1.58 -5.33
N THR A 164 -7.03 0.70 -5.91
CA THR A 164 -6.94 0.29 -7.32
C THR A 164 -8.17 0.69 -8.11
N TYR A 165 -8.01 0.73 -9.43
CA TYR A 165 -9.14 0.96 -10.32
C TYR A 165 -10.20 -0.12 -10.17
N VAL A 166 -9.77 -1.39 -10.11
CA VAL A 166 -10.70 -2.53 -9.97
C VAL A 166 -11.48 -2.50 -8.66
N GLN A 167 -10.85 -2.08 -7.55
CA GLN A 167 -11.56 -1.88 -6.29
C GLN A 167 -12.68 -0.84 -6.45
N SER A 168 -12.45 0.22 -7.20
CA SER A 168 -13.48 1.21 -7.49
C SER A 168 -14.64 0.65 -8.34
N LEU A 169 -14.38 -0.34 -9.21
CA LEU A 169 -15.43 -1.06 -9.95
C LEU A 169 -16.26 -1.96 -9.02
N VAL A 170 -15.61 -2.65 -8.07
CA VAL A 170 -16.30 -3.46 -7.05
C VAL A 170 -17.20 -2.57 -6.18
N GLU A 171 -16.72 -1.43 -5.71
CA GLU A 171 -17.50 -0.49 -4.89
C GLU A 171 -18.71 0.10 -5.62
N ARG A 172 -18.62 0.26 -6.95
CA ARG A 172 -19.75 0.67 -7.79
C ARG A 172 -20.67 -0.48 -8.17
N GLY A 173 -20.31 -1.72 -7.82
CA GLY A 173 -21.07 -2.92 -8.18
C GLY A 173 -20.99 -3.28 -9.66
N GLU A 174 -19.96 -2.82 -10.37
CA GLU A 174 -19.74 -3.11 -11.79
C GLU A 174 -19.10 -4.48 -12.01
N ILE A 175 -18.28 -4.93 -11.06
CA ILE A 175 -17.71 -6.28 -11.01
C ILE A 175 -17.83 -6.86 -9.59
N GLN A 176 -17.72 -8.21 -9.46
CA GLN A 176 -17.66 -8.87 -8.17
C GLN A 176 -16.22 -8.83 -7.61
N ALA A 177 -16.08 -8.97 -6.29
CA ALA A 177 -14.75 -8.93 -5.65
C ALA A 177 -13.82 -10.04 -6.14
N GLU A 178 -14.37 -11.21 -6.48
CA GLU A 178 -13.64 -12.37 -6.99
C GLU A 178 -13.05 -12.11 -8.40
N GLU A 179 -13.68 -11.21 -9.17
CA GLU A 179 -13.25 -10.86 -10.52
C GLU A 179 -12.10 -9.84 -10.49
N ALA A 180 -11.94 -9.10 -9.40
CA ALA A 180 -10.97 -8.01 -9.29
C ALA A 180 -9.52 -8.49 -9.46
N LEU A 181 -9.13 -9.63 -8.86
CA LEU A 181 -7.76 -10.16 -8.92
C LEU A 181 -7.35 -10.64 -10.31
N THR A 182 -8.30 -11.03 -11.15
CA THR A 182 -8.04 -11.53 -12.51
C THR A 182 -8.33 -10.51 -13.59
N HIS A 183 -8.75 -9.30 -13.20
CA HIS A 183 -9.05 -8.24 -14.14
C HIS A 183 -7.78 -7.72 -14.83
N PRO A 184 -7.80 -7.40 -16.14
CA PRO A 184 -6.62 -6.87 -16.85
C PRO A 184 -6.00 -5.62 -16.22
N GLU A 185 -6.80 -4.82 -15.52
CA GLU A 185 -6.38 -3.59 -14.86
C GLU A 185 -6.28 -3.75 -13.32
N ALA A 186 -6.07 -4.98 -12.81
CA ALA A 186 -5.97 -5.29 -11.38
C ALA A 186 -4.92 -4.44 -10.66
N HIS A 187 -3.79 -4.19 -11.31
CA HIS A 187 -2.65 -3.46 -10.72
C HIS A 187 -2.66 -1.95 -10.99
N VAL A 188 -3.75 -1.39 -11.57
CA VAL A 188 -3.83 0.05 -11.84
C VAL A 188 -4.19 0.79 -10.55
N LEU A 189 -3.20 1.46 -9.98
CA LEU A 189 -3.39 2.24 -8.75
C LEU A 189 -4.14 3.54 -9.00
N THR A 190 -5.04 3.88 -8.10
CA THR A 190 -5.73 5.18 -8.04
C THR A 190 -5.06 6.16 -7.08
N ARG A 191 -4.28 5.66 -6.10
CA ARG A 191 -3.49 6.43 -5.15
C ARG A 191 -2.15 5.77 -4.86
N CYS A 192 -1.07 6.56 -4.85
CA CYS A 192 0.25 6.12 -4.40
C CYS A 192 1.05 7.31 -3.84
N ILE A 193 2.05 7.04 -3.05
CA ILE A 193 3.02 8.03 -2.57
C ILE A 193 3.84 8.52 -3.77
N GLY A 194 3.95 9.84 -3.90
CA GLY A 194 4.68 10.51 -4.97
C GLY A 194 3.81 10.94 -6.17
N ALA A 195 2.56 10.48 -6.30
CA ALA A 195 1.72 10.85 -7.44
C ALA A 195 1.15 12.28 -7.33
N ASP A 196 0.61 12.62 -6.18
CA ASP A 196 -0.04 13.91 -5.93
C ASP A 196 0.55 14.55 -4.67
N PRO A 197 0.86 15.89 -4.68
CA PRO A 197 1.26 16.59 -3.46
C PRO A 197 0.23 16.52 -2.33
N SER A 198 -1.06 16.41 -2.66
CA SER A 198 -2.17 16.28 -1.71
C SER A 198 -2.51 14.81 -1.46
N LEU A 199 -1.76 14.17 -0.56
CA LEU A 199 -1.98 12.78 -0.21
C LEU A 199 -3.13 12.58 0.76
N GLU A 200 -4.10 11.75 0.39
CA GLU A 200 -5.09 11.17 1.29
C GLU A 200 -4.60 9.81 1.78
N VAL A 201 -4.51 9.67 3.10
CA VAL A 201 -4.09 8.45 3.80
C VAL A 201 -5.30 7.83 4.47
N ASP A 202 -5.60 6.59 4.16
CA ASP A 202 -6.65 5.85 4.87
C ASP A 202 -6.08 5.28 6.16
N THR A 203 -6.83 5.41 7.27
CA THR A 203 -6.39 4.92 8.58
C THR A 203 -7.48 4.14 9.28
N GLN A 204 -7.07 3.08 9.99
CA GLN A 204 -7.92 2.34 10.92
C GLN A 204 -7.26 2.26 12.28
N ARG A 205 -8.04 2.43 13.35
CA ARG A 205 -7.58 2.45 14.74
C ARG A 205 -8.09 1.25 15.50
N PHE A 206 -7.18 0.64 16.23
CA PHE A 206 -7.46 -0.51 17.08
C PHE A 206 -6.89 -0.27 18.48
N TRP A 207 -7.48 -0.93 19.45
CA TRP A 207 -6.94 -1.06 20.79
C TRP A 207 -6.46 -2.47 21.00
N LEU A 208 -5.24 -2.63 21.52
CA LEU A 208 -4.68 -3.91 21.90
C LEU A 208 -5.14 -4.24 23.32
N TRP A 209 -5.99 -5.24 23.43
CA TRP A 209 -6.46 -5.77 24.71
C TRP A 209 -5.57 -6.93 25.11
N PRO A 210 -4.87 -6.84 26.29
CA PRO A 210 -4.10 -7.96 26.79
C PRO A 210 -5.00 -9.20 26.91
N ASN A 211 -4.52 -10.34 26.47
CA ASN A 211 -5.15 -11.61 26.71
C ASN A 211 -4.56 -12.23 27.98
N GLU A 212 -5.40 -12.89 28.81
CA GLU A 212 -4.92 -13.60 29.99
C GLU A 212 -4.00 -14.78 29.63
N HIS A 213 -4.09 -15.26 28.39
CA HIS A 213 -3.29 -16.35 27.83
C HIS A 213 -2.36 -15.78 26.77
N ALA A 214 -1.07 -15.66 27.09
CA ALA A 214 -0.06 -15.04 26.24
C ALA A 214 0.14 -15.72 24.86
N ASP A 215 -0.36 -16.94 24.70
CA ASP A 215 -0.20 -17.78 23.51
C ASP A 215 -1.35 -17.61 22.47
N GLU A 216 -2.38 -16.83 22.79
CA GLU A 216 -3.58 -16.64 21.97
C GLU A 216 -3.73 -15.21 21.45
N GLY A 217 -2.63 -14.57 21.07
CA GLY A 217 -2.64 -13.23 20.50
C GLY A 217 -3.02 -13.22 19.02
N ASP A 218 -3.51 -12.08 18.55
CA ASP A 218 -3.68 -11.83 17.12
C ASP A 218 -2.32 -11.75 16.42
N ILE A 219 -2.33 -11.95 15.11
CA ILE A 219 -1.18 -11.70 14.25
C ILE A 219 -1.56 -10.60 13.25
N LEU A 220 -0.72 -9.59 13.15
CA LEU A 220 -0.81 -8.60 12.09
C LEU A 220 0.17 -8.96 10.99
N LEU A 221 -0.32 -9.06 9.75
CA LEU A 221 0.51 -9.30 8.58
C LEU A 221 0.39 -8.12 7.61
N LEU A 222 1.54 -7.61 7.14
CA LEU A 222 1.63 -6.61 6.09
C LEU A 222 2.32 -7.23 4.89
N CYS A 223 1.85 -6.97 3.65
CA CYS A 223 2.50 -7.51 2.46
C CYS A 223 2.23 -6.67 1.21
N THR A 224 3.06 -6.89 0.18
CA THR A 224 2.88 -6.42 -1.18
C THR A 224 2.03 -7.38 -2.01
N ASP A 225 1.63 -6.97 -3.21
CA ASP A 225 0.77 -7.74 -4.11
C ASP A 225 1.45 -9.01 -4.64
N GLY A 226 2.78 -9.06 -4.71
CA GLY A 226 3.52 -10.26 -5.07
C GLY A 226 3.28 -11.46 -4.13
N LEU A 227 2.79 -11.20 -2.91
CA LEU A 227 2.35 -12.29 -2.03
C LEU A 227 0.89 -12.67 -2.28
N TYR A 228 -0.06 -11.76 -2.07
CA TYR A 228 -1.49 -12.10 -2.03
C TYR A 228 -2.08 -12.42 -3.42
N SER A 229 -1.41 -12.03 -4.50
CA SER A 229 -1.79 -12.43 -5.86
C SER A 229 -1.53 -13.90 -6.15
N LEU A 230 -0.62 -14.53 -5.39
CA LEU A 230 -0.17 -15.91 -5.59
C LEU A 230 -0.54 -16.85 -4.45
N VAL A 231 -0.67 -16.33 -3.22
CA VAL A 231 -0.99 -17.12 -2.03
C VAL A 231 -2.37 -16.70 -1.51
N PRO A 232 -3.37 -17.59 -1.55
CA PRO A 232 -4.71 -17.32 -1.03
C PRO A 232 -4.71 -16.99 0.46
N ASP A 233 -5.62 -16.12 0.90
CA ASP A 233 -5.75 -15.68 2.29
C ASP A 233 -5.82 -16.83 3.29
N VAL A 234 -6.53 -17.92 2.96
CA VAL A 234 -6.64 -19.10 3.82
C VAL A 234 -5.27 -19.74 4.09
N GLU A 235 -4.40 -19.82 3.07
CA GLU A 235 -3.05 -20.35 3.23
C GLU A 235 -2.16 -19.38 3.99
N ILE A 236 -2.28 -18.07 3.73
CA ILE A 236 -1.59 -17.03 4.49
C ILE A 236 -1.90 -17.19 5.99
N GLY A 237 -3.17 -17.32 6.34
CA GLY A 237 -3.62 -17.51 7.72
C GLY A 237 -3.08 -18.78 8.35
N GLN A 238 -3.13 -19.90 7.62
CA GLN A 238 -2.64 -21.19 8.11
C GLN A 238 -1.13 -21.15 8.38
N VAL A 239 -0.34 -20.61 7.46
CA VAL A 239 1.12 -20.51 7.61
C VAL A 239 1.47 -19.60 8.78
N ALA A 240 0.89 -18.40 8.82
CA ALA A 240 1.20 -17.40 9.85
C ALA A 240 0.79 -17.86 11.26
N SER A 241 -0.24 -18.68 11.40
CA SER A 241 -0.73 -19.16 12.71
C SER A 241 0.01 -20.39 13.23
N THR A 242 0.75 -21.13 12.38
CA THR A 242 1.34 -22.42 12.75
C THR A 242 2.86 -22.42 12.83
N MET A 243 3.51 -21.37 12.35
CA MET A 243 4.96 -21.26 12.27
C MET A 243 5.46 -20.05 13.07
N SER A 244 6.74 -20.02 13.41
CA SER A 244 7.36 -18.81 13.93
C SER A 244 7.31 -17.71 12.85
N PRO A 245 7.30 -16.40 13.22
CA PRO A 245 7.21 -15.32 12.24
C PRO A 245 8.27 -15.38 11.14
N GLN A 246 9.49 -15.78 11.47
CA GLN A 246 10.54 -15.93 10.49
C GLN A 246 10.26 -17.09 9.52
N GLU A 247 9.99 -18.29 10.04
CA GLU A 247 9.66 -19.46 9.21
C GLU A 247 8.42 -19.20 8.34
N ALA A 248 7.43 -18.48 8.88
CA ALA A 248 6.22 -18.12 8.15
C ALA A 248 6.53 -17.14 7.00
N CYS A 249 7.38 -16.11 7.20
CA CYS A 249 7.82 -15.23 6.14
C CYS A 249 8.53 -16.03 5.03
N GLU A 250 9.51 -16.85 5.38
CA GLU A 250 10.24 -17.69 4.44
C GLU A 250 9.29 -18.63 3.67
N LYS A 251 8.38 -19.30 4.38
CA LYS A 251 7.40 -20.21 3.77
C LYS A 251 6.44 -19.53 2.82
N LEU A 252 5.94 -18.34 3.16
CA LEU A 252 5.02 -17.58 2.30
C LEU A 252 5.72 -17.12 1.01
N ILE A 253 6.96 -16.66 1.12
CA ILE A 253 7.77 -16.30 -0.05
C ILE A 253 8.04 -17.52 -0.94
N ASP A 254 8.41 -18.64 -0.35
CA ASP A 254 8.63 -19.89 -1.10
C ASP A 254 7.36 -20.35 -1.84
N LEU A 255 6.18 -20.21 -1.22
CA LEU A 255 4.90 -20.52 -1.85
C LEU A 255 4.62 -19.61 -3.04
N ALA A 256 4.84 -18.30 -2.89
CA ALA A 256 4.66 -17.34 -3.97
C ALA A 256 5.64 -17.62 -5.13
N ARG A 257 6.92 -17.85 -4.82
CA ARG A 257 7.93 -18.21 -5.83
C ARG A 257 7.58 -19.51 -6.57
N ALA A 258 7.15 -20.54 -5.85
CA ALA A 258 6.74 -21.81 -6.45
C ALA A 258 5.52 -21.68 -7.39
N ARG A 259 4.75 -20.60 -7.27
CA ARG A 259 3.58 -20.27 -8.10
C ARG A 259 3.86 -19.25 -9.21
N GLY A 260 5.12 -18.98 -9.46
CA GLY A 260 5.58 -18.12 -10.54
C GLY A 260 6.49 -17.00 -10.06
N GLY A 261 6.18 -16.36 -8.91
CA GLY A 261 6.99 -15.28 -8.34
C GLY A 261 7.26 -14.16 -9.34
N TYR A 262 6.24 -13.74 -10.10
CA TYR A 262 6.41 -12.79 -11.20
C TYR A 262 6.63 -11.34 -10.73
N ASP A 263 6.50 -11.11 -9.44
CA ASP A 263 6.80 -9.80 -8.82
C ASP A 263 7.74 -9.93 -7.63
N ASN A 264 8.19 -8.79 -7.10
CA ASN A 264 8.84 -8.70 -5.80
C ASN A 264 7.85 -9.13 -4.71
N ILE A 265 8.32 -9.83 -3.68
CA ILE A 265 7.47 -10.43 -2.65
C ILE A 265 7.94 -9.94 -1.30
N THR A 266 7.12 -9.15 -0.63
CA THR A 266 7.45 -8.63 0.71
C THR A 266 6.36 -8.95 1.71
N VAL A 267 6.76 -9.45 2.87
CA VAL A 267 5.86 -9.77 3.97
C VAL A 267 6.47 -9.41 5.32
N ALA A 268 5.65 -8.87 6.21
CA ALA A 268 5.98 -8.64 7.61
C ALA A 268 4.93 -9.31 8.50
N ILE A 269 5.37 -10.10 9.49
CA ILE A 269 4.52 -10.83 10.42
C ILE A 269 4.83 -10.35 11.83
N VAL A 270 3.82 -9.80 12.49
CA VAL A 270 3.90 -9.16 13.80
C VAL A 270 2.91 -9.81 14.76
N PRO A 271 3.34 -10.81 15.55
CA PRO A 271 2.52 -11.37 16.63
C PRO A 271 2.22 -10.31 17.70
N LEU A 272 1.01 -10.31 18.20
CA LEU A 272 0.53 -9.38 19.20
C LEU A 272 0.32 -10.09 20.53
N VAL A 273 0.67 -9.41 21.63
CA VAL A 273 0.37 -9.91 22.98
C VAL A 273 -1.05 -9.46 23.36
N GLY A 274 -2.06 -10.06 22.71
CA GLY A 274 -3.46 -9.73 22.92
C GLY A 274 -4.26 -9.66 21.64
N GLN A 275 -5.50 -9.18 21.74
CA GLN A 275 -6.43 -9.07 20.62
C GLN A 275 -6.67 -7.63 20.22
N LEU A 276 -6.70 -7.36 18.91
CA LEU A 276 -7.10 -6.07 18.37
C LEU A 276 -8.62 -5.92 18.41
N LYS A 277 -9.10 -4.81 18.98
CA LYS A 277 -10.52 -4.42 18.95
C LYS A 277 -10.64 -3.04 18.34
N GLN A 278 -11.65 -2.84 17.50
CA GLN A 278 -11.92 -1.52 16.93
C GLN A 278 -12.19 -0.51 18.05
N SER A 279 -11.71 0.72 17.87
CA SER A 279 -11.91 1.79 18.84
C SER A 279 -13.41 2.10 19.01
N PRO A 280 -13.92 2.12 20.25
CA PRO A 280 -15.32 2.47 20.50
C PRO A 280 -15.62 3.97 20.35
N HIS A 281 -14.63 4.80 19.97
CA HIS A 281 -14.83 6.24 19.84
C HIS A 281 -15.58 6.64 18.57
N PRO A 282 -16.57 7.56 18.66
CA PRO A 282 -17.48 7.93 17.58
C PRO A 282 -16.83 8.66 16.39
N ASN A 283 -15.52 8.98 16.44
CA ASN A 283 -14.79 9.54 15.30
C ASN A 283 -14.10 8.47 14.43
N GLY A 284 -14.11 7.20 14.85
CA GLY A 284 -13.72 6.03 14.08
C GLY A 284 -14.93 5.42 13.37
N GLY A 285 -15.74 6.21 12.72
CA GLY A 285 -16.88 5.72 11.93
C GLY A 285 -16.37 4.84 10.81
N ASP A 286 -16.92 3.62 10.77
CA ASP A 286 -16.76 2.68 9.67
C ASP A 286 -16.89 3.42 8.34
N LEU A 287 -15.82 3.43 7.55
CA LEU A 287 -15.83 4.06 6.22
C LEU A 287 -16.94 3.45 5.33
N ARG A 288 -17.37 2.21 5.61
CA ARG A 288 -18.52 1.57 4.97
C ARG A 288 -19.86 2.24 5.35
N GLU A 289 -20.01 2.79 6.55
CA GLU A 289 -21.21 3.55 6.91
C GLU A 289 -21.17 5.00 6.39
N ARG A 290 -19.99 5.62 6.29
CA ARG A 290 -19.85 6.94 5.65
C ARG A 290 -20.13 6.89 4.15
N ALA A 291 -19.76 5.81 3.48
CA ALA A 291 -20.12 5.60 2.06
C ALA A 291 -21.64 5.41 1.86
N LYS A 292 -22.35 4.88 2.87
CA LYS A 292 -23.81 4.69 2.83
C LYS A 292 -24.60 5.91 3.32
N SER A 293 -24.02 6.77 4.15
CA SER A 293 -24.70 7.93 4.76
C SER A 293 -24.28 9.29 4.18
N ALA A 294 -23.30 9.35 3.30
CA ALA A 294 -23.02 10.56 2.57
C ALA A 294 -24.20 10.83 1.63
N PRO A 295 -24.95 11.94 1.81
CA PRO A 295 -25.92 12.32 0.81
C PRO A 295 -25.11 12.52 -0.48
N VAL A 296 -25.45 11.75 -1.50
CA VAL A 296 -24.99 12.01 -2.86
C VAL A 296 -25.35 13.45 -3.17
N ARG A 297 -24.45 14.37 -2.90
CA ARG A 297 -24.48 15.70 -3.47
C ARG A 297 -24.30 15.48 -4.98
N ARG A 298 -25.39 15.20 -5.64
CA ARG A 298 -25.51 15.42 -7.06
C ARG A 298 -25.23 16.91 -7.27
N SER A 299 -23.96 17.24 -7.43
CA SER A 299 -23.55 18.45 -8.12
C SER A 299 -23.94 18.24 -9.58
N GLY A 300 -25.23 18.28 -9.81
CA GLY A 300 -25.78 18.51 -11.12
C GLY A 300 -25.28 19.89 -11.51
N VAL A 301 -24.12 19.95 -12.13
CA VAL A 301 -23.80 21.04 -13.04
C VAL A 301 -24.84 20.91 -14.14
N LYS A 302 -25.97 21.55 -13.91
CA LYS A 302 -26.93 21.87 -14.98
C LYS A 302 -26.16 22.77 -15.92
N LEU A 303 -25.47 22.16 -16.86
CA LEU A 303 -24.97 22.87 -18.04
C LEU A 303 -26.22 23.48 -18.64
N GLY A 304 -26.37 24.82 -18.52
CA GLY A 304 -27.58 25.49 -18.95
C GLY A 304 -27.88 25.09 -20.39
N PHE A 305 -29.14 24.85 -20.71
CA PHE A 305 -29.65 24.41 -22.01
C PHE A 305 -29.01 25.14 -23.20
N ALA A 306 -28.64 26.42 -23.00
CA ALA A 306 -27.88 27.24 -23.96
C ALA A 306 -26.45 26.72 -24.26
N LYS A 307 -25.74 26.15 -23.27
CA LYS A 307 -24.40 25.58 -23.48
C LYS A 307 -24.44 24.21 -24.18
N GLN A 308 -25.49 23.43 -23.96
CA GLN A 308 -25.69 22.17 -24.69
C GLN A 308 -26.03 22.41 -26.16
N LEU A 309 -26.87 23.44 -26.46
CA LEU A 309 -27.14 23.87 -27.81
C LEU A 309 -25.91 24.41 -28.52
N LEU A 310 -25.03 25.15 -27.82
CA LEU A 310 -23.79 25.68 -28.39
C LEU A 310 -22.81 24.56 -28.72
N LEU A 311 -22.70 23.54 -27.88
CA LEU A 311 -21.83 22.38 -28.12
C LEU A 311 -22.30 21.55 -29.35
N LEU A 312 -23.59 21.33 -29.48
CA LEU A 312 -24.19 20.66 -30.63
C LEU A 312 -23.99 21.46 -31.93
N ALA A 313 -24.11 22.78 -31.89
CA ALA A 313 -23.87 23.64 -33.06
C ALA A 313 -22.39 23.63 -33.50
N VAL A 314 -21.46 23.62 -32.58
CA VAL A 314 -20.02 23.52 -32.86
C VAL A 314 -19.65 22.16 -33.47
N MET A 315 -20.20 21.07 -32.94
CA MET A 315 -19.95 19.71 -33.46
C MET A 315 -20.56 19.55 -34.88
N SER A 316 -21.74 20.12 -35.14
CA SER A 316 -22.35 20.12 -36.47
C SER A 316 -21.58 20.97 -37.48
N GLY A 317 -21.00 22.11 -37.04
CA GLY A 317 -20.16 22.96 -37.87
C GLY A 317 -18.86 22.29 -38.30
N ILE A 318 -18.23 21.56 -37.38
CA ILE A 318 -17.01 20.79 -37.67
C ILE A 318 -17.26 19.66 -38.67
N ALA A 319 -18.38 18.92 -38.51
CA ALA A 319 -18.76 17.87 -39.44
C ALA A 319 -19.01 18.40 -40.86
N ALA A 320 -19.68 19.54 -41.01
CA ALA A 320 -19.90 20.21 -42.28
C ALA A 320 -18.59 20.65 -42.94
N LEU A 321 -17.65 21.21 -42.17
CA LEU A 321 -16.35 21.66 -42.66
C LEU A 321 -15.50 20.48 -43.16
N VAL A 322 -15.47 19.37 -42.44
CA VAL A 322 -14.75 18.15 -42.87
C VAL A 322 -15.33 17.61 -44.21
N THR A 323 -16.65 17.63 -44.36
CA THR A 323 -17.32 17.16 -45.60
C THR A 323 -16.97 18.05 -46.79
N VAL A 324 -16.95 19.39 -46.60
CA VAL A 324 -16.59 20.34 -47.67
C VAL A 324 -15.14 20.19 -48.06
N ILE A 325 -14.22 20.04 -47.08
CA ILE A 325 -12.78 19.84 -47.37
C ILE A 325 -12.58 18.52 -48.12
N GLY A 326 -13.25 17.43 -47.73
CA GLY A 326 -13.20 16.14 -48.42
C GLY A 326 -13.68 16.23 -49.87
N PHE A 327 -14.76 17.00 -50.11
CA PHE A 327 -15.30 17.19 -51.46
C PHE A 327 -14.39 18.05 -52.34
N LEU A 328 -13.77 19.08 -51.78
CA LEU A 328 -12.78 19.91 -52.49
C LEU A 328 -11.50 19.12 -52.81
N ALA A 329 -11.02 18.28 -51.89
CA ALA A 329 -9.88 17.41 -52.16
C ALA A 329 -10.13 16.41 -53.28
N MET A 330 -11.32 15.78 -53.34
CA MET A 330 -11.69 14.90 -54.44
C MET A 330 -11.80 15.59 -55.82
N LYS A 331 -12.07 16.90 -55.85
CA LYS A 331 -12.12 17.69 -57.07
C LYS A 331 -10.75 18.11 -57.58
N PHE A 332 -9.73 18.13 -56.71
CA PHE A 332 -8.34 18.53 -57.04
C PHE A 332 -7.48 17.36 -57.52
N PHE A 333 -7.91 16.12 -57.25
CA PHE A 333 -7.22 14.88 -57.66
C PHE A 333 -7.94 14.16 -58.84
N ARG A 334 -8.79 14.86 -59.57
CA ARG A 334 -9.32 14.49 -60.90
C ARG A 334 -8.80 15.50 -61.90
#